data_075e95ff73d8ee40e978c2ba82f6e90e
#
_entry.id   075e95ff73d8ee40e978c2ba82f6e90e
#
_cell.length_a   1.000
_cell.length_b   1.000
_cell.length_c   1.000
_cell.angle_alpha   90.00
_cell.angle_beta   90.00
_cell.angle_gamma   90.00
#
_symmetry.space_group_name_H-M   'P 1'
#
loop_
_entity.id
_entity.type
_entity.pdbx_description
1 polymer ?
#
loop_
_entity_poly.entity_id
_entity_poly.type
_entity_poly.pdbx_seq_one_letter_code
_entity_poly.pdbx_strand_id
1 'polypeptide(L)'
;MRFPVGLTLISALIMTAIMVVIGLFVVQPPRPLLVRVENSLDTISPNADGVDDLTQFRYEISRNAFVSLVFIRQADKREFYFRKDERRSAGEYNVLFSGVVDGYLLPNETLQGDILRRLIPSGEYEWVLSVRAQDDDETMEQRGKLTVMGDEIPLPPQMIEFTVSPPIFTPNQDGIDDRVLINVYLDKDATLDVYLIDQNGQRLPISRREESRLSGEAGRHSFDYEGGVDIDADPPDDGMYTIVAEARDPIGQASKREAQLTIKDGGKPRAEIVGQPNGATVVFVTAPYDASYASSMNAIGALIPMPNNPNDANLLPITMRIGDLLVFSLTVENYGITPIRTSGPPPGTVYDQRQLAASLGQYEQSGVWRVGIQCETSEVSYPWRWAIGSPDELVAITDPTNDNTYYYLPAGKRAVVWGAIRMTDLIPTANPQACWAGLIHEDVNVYNSDVGRREIELVPSE
;
A
#
# COMPACT_ATOMS: atom_id res chain seq x y z
N MET A 1 46.06 13.43 83.24
CA MET A 1 46.41 12.89 81.91
C MET A 1 46.89 14.02 81.05
N ARG A 2 48.19 14.09 80.76
CA ARG A 2 48.68 15.09 79.79
C ARG A 2 48.58 14.49 78.35
N PHE A 3 47.68 14.98 77.59
CA PHE A 3 47.58 14.58 76.14
C PHE A 3 48.89 15.00 75.48
N PRO A 4 49.52 14.10 74.67
CA PRO A 4 50.77 14.41 73.98
C PRO A 4 50.45 15.36 72.84
N VAL A 5 50.73 16.67 73.07
CA VAL A 5 50.47 17.78 72.09
C VAL A 5 51.08 17.49 70.66
N GLY A 6 52.19 16.74 70.63
CA GLY A 6 52.85 16.33 69.43
C GLY A 6 52.02 15.36 68.54
N LEU A 7 51.28 14.43 69.21
CA LEU A 7 50.46 13.43 68.46
C LEU A 7 49.21 14.05 67.88
N THR A 8 48.60 15.03 68.58
CA THR A 8 47.46 15.78 68.10
C THR A 8 47.80 16.75 66.93
N LEU A 9 48.99 17.34 66.97
CA LEU A 9 49.48 18.15 65.83
C LEU A 9 49.76 17.30 64.59
N ILE A 10 50.36 16.10 64.74
CA ILE A 10 50.60 15.19 63.61
C ILE A 10 49.30 14.69 63.02
N SER A 11 48.33 14.29 63.85
CA SER A 11 47.02 13.83 63.34
C SER A 11 46.22 14.95 62.66
N ALA A 12 46.30 16.18 63.13
CA ALA A 12 45.68 17.34 62.45
C ALA A 12 46.34 17.65 61.11
N LEU A 13 47.67 17.55 60.99
CA LEU A 13 48.40 17.71 59.73
C LEU A 13 48.08 16.61 58.70
N ILE A 14 47.98 15.36 59.17
CA ILE A 14 47.58 14.23 58.31
C ILE A 14 46.15 14.39 57.83
N MET A 15 45.20 14.79 58.71
CA MET A 15 43.83 15.03 58.32
C MET A 15 43.70 16.19 57.33
N THR A 16 44.46 17.28 57.54
CA THR A 16 44.46 18.38 56.58
C THR A 16 45.07 17.99 55.22
N ALA A 17 46.15 17.20 55.21
CA ALA A 17 46.73 16.67 53.99
C ALA A 17 45.76 15.73 53.26
N ILE A 18 45.06 14.87 53.97
CA ILE A 18 44.02 13.99 53.43
C ILE A 18 42.85 14.80 52.88
N MET A 19 42.37 15.84 53.57
CA MET A 19 41.31 16.72 53.09
C MET A 19 41.76 17.50 51.85
N VAL A 20 42.99 17.98 51.79
CA VAL A 20 43.53 18.66 50.59
C VAL A 20 43.64 17.68 49.42
N VAL A 21 44.12 16.46 49.65
CA VAL A 21 44.18 15.41 48.63
C VAL A 21 42.78 15.03 48.15
N ILE A 22 41.83 14.80 49.05
CA ILE A 22 40.42 14.56 48.70
C ILE A 22 39.84 15.77 47.96
N GLY A 23 40.11 16.98 48.38
CA GLY A 23 39.68 18.20 47.72
C GLY A 23 40.22 18.31 46.28
N LEU A 24 41.49 17.96 46.07
CA LEU A 24 42.10 17.95 44.75
C LEU A 24 41.55 16.84 43.83
N PHE A 25 41.09 15.73 44.37
CA PHE A 25 40.45 14.65 43.61
C PHE A 25 38.96 14.81 43.44
N VAL A 26 38.23 15.47 44.34
CA VAL A 26 36.77 15.65 44.30
C VAL A 26 36.38 16.93 43.56
N VAL A 27 37.21 17.98 43.63
CA VAL A 27 36.99 19.22 42.86
C VAL A 27 37.78 19.14 41.57
N GLN A 28 37.43 18.19 40.68
CA GLN A 28 37.76 18.33 39.29
C GLN A 28 36.93 19.48 38.72
N PRO A 29 37.54 20.45 38.01
CA PRO A 29 36.75 21.47 37.34
C PRO A 29 35.74 20.76 36.42
N PRO A 30 34.49 21.24 36.35
CA PRO A 30 33.49 20.66 35.46
C PRO A 30 34.09 20.58 34.06
N ARG A 31 34.01 19.40 33.42
CA ARG A 31 34.46 19.25 32.05
C ARG A 31 33.70 20.25 31.16
N PRO A 32 34.38 20.97 30.26
CA PRO A 32 33.69 21.89 29.34
C PRO A 32 32.63 21.12 28.55
N LEU A 33 31.52 21.77 28.22
CA LEU A 33 30.42 21.15 27.47
C LEU A 33 30.90 20.54 26.15
N LEU A 34 31.74 21.27 25.42
CA LEU A 34 32.44 20.83 24.22
C LEU A 34 33.92 20.57 24.58
N VAL A 35 34.31 19.29 24.59
CA VAL A 35 35.64 18.87 25.04
C VAL A 35 36.70 18.96 23.93
N ARG A 36 36.28 18.55 22.71
CA ARG A 36 37.18 18.43 21.56
C ARG A 36 36.41 18.60 20.27
N VAL A 37 37.04 19.26 19.28
CA VAL A 37 36.55 19.31 17.89
C VAL A 37 37.73 19.25 16.94
N GLU A 38 37.65 18.38 15.94
CA GLU A 38 38.62 18.24 14.88
C GLU A 38 37.89 17.99 13.56
N ASN A 39 38.41 18.54 12.47
CA ASN A 39 38.07 18.15 11.12
C ASN A 39 39.27 17.49 10.42
N SER A 40 39.01 16.49 9.57
CA SER A 40 40.09 15.71 8.94
C SER A 40 40.69 16.43 7.75
N LEU A 41 39.90 17.18 6.99
CA LEU A 41 40.32 17.91 5.79
C LEU A 41 39.74 19.32 5.80
N ASP A 42 40.59 20.30 5.49
CA ASP A 42 40.19 21.71 5.33
C ASP A 42 39.74 22.04 3.89
N THR A 43 39.83 21.07 2.97
CA THR A 43 39.40 21.19 1.58
C THR A 43 38.71 19.90 1.15
N ILE A 44 37.55 20.01 0.50
CA ILE A 44 36.81 18.90 -0.10
C ILE A 44 36.45 19.20 -1.55
N SER A 45 36.34 18.13 -2.36
CA SER A 45 35.91 18.19 -3.76
C SER A 45 34.77 17.18 -3.96
N PRO A 46 33.52 17.49 -3.57
CA PRO A 46 32.41 16.54 -3.50
C PRO A 46 31.84 16.24 -4.91
N ASN A 47 32.59 15.50 -5.73
CA ASN A 47 32.23 15.09 -7.08
C ASN A 47 32.00 13.57 -7.24
N ALA A 48 32.15 12.82 -6.14
CA ALA A 48 32.00 11.36 -6.06
C ALA A 48 33.04 10.57 -6.87
N ASP A 49 34.25 11.11 -7.06
CA ASP A 49 35.36 10.41 -7.72
C ASP A 49 36.23 9.58 -6.74
N GLY A 50 35.94 9.68 -5.44
CA GLY A 50 36.65 8.97 -4.36
C GLY A 50 37.86 9.71 -3.82
N VAL A 51 38.14 10.94 -4.27
CA VAL A 51 39.29 11.75 -3.83
C VAL A 51 38.83 13.02 -3.17
N ASP A 52 39.07 13.14 -1.87
CA ASP A 52 38.71 14.30 -1.05
C ASP A 52 37.22 14.70 -1.11
N ASP A 53 36.33 13.73 -1.40
CA ASP A 53 34.88 13.96 -1.51
C ASP A 53 34.24 14.37 -0.21
N LEU A 54 34.88 14.04 0.93
CA LEU A 54 34.25 14.26 2.25
C LEU A 54 35.31 14.56 3.31
N THR A 55 34.90 15.33 4.31
CA THR A 55 35.66 15.53 5.54
C THR A 55 34.96 14.94 6.74
N GLN A 56 35.68 14.58 7.78
CA GLN A 56 35.15 14.02 9.01
C GLN A 56 35.28 15.04 10.14
N PHE A 57 34.14 15.40 10.73
CA PHE A 57 34.10 16.14 11.98
C PHE A 57 34.06 15.16 13.16
N ARG A 58 35.05 15.24 14.04
CA ARG A 58 35.09 14.49 15.28
C ARG A 58 34.95 15.47 16.44
N TYR A 59 33.96 15.25 17.29
CA TYR A 59 33.76 16.08 18.48
C TYR A 59 33.30 15.25 19.68
N GLU A 60 33.59 15.76 20.88
CA GLU A 60 33.18 15.14 22.16
C GLU A 60 32.42 16.14 22.98
N ILE A 61 31.25 15.72 23.50
CA ILE A 61 30.42 16.49 24.44
C ILE A 61 30.34 15.79 25.77
N SER A 62 30.50 16.55 26.87
CA SER A 62 30.58 16.00 28.24
C SER A 62 29.23 15.69 28.85
N ARG A 63 28.14 16.25 28.33
CA ARG A 63 26.76 16.06 28.79
C ARG A 63 25.75 16.22 27.64
N ASN A 64 24.48 15.86 27.88
CA ASN A 64 23.43 15.93 26.88
C ASN A 64 23.25 17.37 26.37
N ALA A 65 23.22 17.53 25.06
CA ALA A 65 23.17 18.84 24.42
C ALA A 65 22.40 18.83 23.08
N PHE A 66 22.06 20.01 22.63
CA PHE A 66 21.65 20.27 21.25
C PHE A 66 22.88 20.70 20.46
N VAL A 67 23.10 20.07 19.31
CA VAL A 67 24.30 20.29 18.47
C VAL A 67 23.85 20.82 17.11
N SER A 68 24.45 21.91 16.68
CA SER A 68 24.30 22.48 15.35
C SER A 68 25.64 22.58 14.65
N LEU A 69 25.69 22.23 13.35
CA LEU A 69 26.84 22.44 12.49
C LEU A 69 26.39 23.23 11.26
N VAL A 70 26.89 24.45 11.15
CA VAL A 70 26.55 25.39 10.08
C VAL A 70 27.80 25.82 9.32
N PHE A 71 27.68 25.97 8.00
CA PHE A 71 28.71 26.48 7.11
C PHE A 71 28.34 27.87 6.64
N ILE A 72 29.16 28.87 6.94
CA ILE A 72 28.94 30.28 6.61
C ILE A 72 29.86 30.63 5.44
N ARG A 73 29.26 30.86 4.27
CA ARG A 73 30.04 31.22 3.08
C ARG A 73 30.69 32.60 3.24
N GLN A 74 31.99 32.70 2.98
CA GLN A 74 32.72 33.96 3.22
C GLN A 74 32.31 35.07 2.27
N ALA A 75 31.91 34.73 1.04
CA ALA A 75 31.58 35.70 -0.01
C ALA A 75 30.33 36.56 0.29
N ASP A 76 29.27 35.97 0.87
CA ASP A 76 27.98 36.63 1.06
C ASP A 76 27.38 36.41 2.46
N LYS A 77 28.13 35.77 3.35
CA LYS A 77 27.70 35.44 4.72
C LYS A 77 26.46 34.56 4.82
N ARG A 78 26.10 33.86 3.74
CA ARG A 78 24.97 32.94 3.74
C ARG A 78 25.29 31.70 4.57
N GLU A 79 24.31 31.27 5.38
CA GLU A 79 24.36 30.12 6.24
C GLU A 79 23.78 28.87 5.56
N PHE A 80 24.46 27.74 5.70
CA PHE A 80 24.03 26.45 5.21
C PHE A 80 24.09 25.45 6.36
N TYR A 81 22.95 24.94 6.77
CA TYR A 81 22.83 24.02 7.90
C TYR A 81 23.06 22.58 7.44
N PHE A 82 24.03 21.92 8.05
CA PHE A 82 24.20 20.49 7.91
C PHE A 82 23.44 19.74 9.01
N ARG A 83 23.48 20.29 10.24
CA ARG A 83 22.71 19.86 11.40
C ARG A 83 22.20 21.08 12.12
N LYS A 84 20.95 21.01 12.60
CA LYS A 84 20.33 22.10 13.32
C LYS A 84 19.62 21.58 14.55
N ASP A 85 20.11 22.01 15.75
CA ASP A 85 19.54 21.65 17.06
C ASP A 85 19.29 20.14 17.25
N GLU A 86 20.18 19.29 16.74
CA GLU A 86 20.07 17.85 16.93
C GLU A 86 20.38 17.46 18.38
N ARG A 87 19.46 16.74 19.00
CA ARG A 87 19.66 16.22 20.35
C ARG A 87 20.72 15.13 20.36
N ARG A 88 21.76 15.31 21.21
CA ARG A 88 22.87 14.35 21.40
C ARG A 88 23.07 14.06 22.87
N SER A 89 23.35 12.79 23.21
CA SER A 89 23.79 12.39 24.54
C SER A 89 25.29 12.67 24.73
N ALA A 90 25.77 12.72 25.98
CA ALA A 90 27.20 12.79 26.27
C ALA A 90 27.97 11.69 25.52
N GLY A 91 29.10 12.02 24.90
CA GLY A 91 29.92 11.07 24.16
C GLY A 91 30.74 11.68 23.04
N GLU A 92 31.47 10.80 22.34
CA GLU A 92 32.27 11.14 21.15
C GLU A 92 31.48 10.84 19.88
N TYR A 93 31.55 11.75 18.92
CA TYR A 93 30.84 11.68 17.64
C TYR A 93 31.79 11.82 16.47
N ASN A 94 31.59 10.97 15.46
CA ASN A 94 32.28 11.04 14.17
C ASN A 94 31.22 11.28 13.09
N VAL A 95 31.31 12.41 12.41
CA VAL A 95 30.31 12.86 11.43
C VAL A 95 31.00 13.11 10.10
N LEU A 96 30.57 12.37 9.08
CA LEU A 96 31.04 12.56 7.70
C LEU A 96 30.22 13.67 7.04
N PHE A 97 30.93 14.60 6.40
CA PHE A 97 30.35 15.71 5.65
C PHE A 97 30.85 15.66 4.20
N SER A 98 29.92 15.50 3.26
CA SER A 98 30.14 15.40 1.81
C SER A 98 29.75 16.66 1.06
N GLY A 99 29.66 17.82 1.73
CA GLY A 99 29.18 19.05 1.12
C GLY A 99 27.65 19.15 1.03
N VAL A 100 26.89 18.10 1.36
CA VAL A 100 25.43 18.09 1.29
C VAL A 100 24.84 18.59 2.60
N VAL A 101 24.01 19.63 2.52
CA VAL A 101 23.35 20.33 3.64
C VAL A 101 21.82 20.22 3.52
N ASP A 102 21.10 20.81 4.46
CA ASP A 102 19.64 20.98 4.36
C ASP A 102 19.27 21.75 3.10
N GLY A 103 18.09 21.47 2.57
CA GLY A 103 17.63 22.05 1.32
C GLY A 103 17.57 23.57 1.32
N TYR A 104 17.99 24.16 0.22
CA TYR A 104 17.93 25.61 -0.01
C TYR A 104 17.73 25.91 -1.50
N LEU A 105 17.26 27.13 -1.80
CA LEU A 105 17.17 27.66 -3.17
C LEU A 105 18.15 28.81 -3.34
N LEU A 106 18.76 28.92 -4.51
CA LEU A 106 19.52 30.07 -4.89
C LEU A 106 18.59 31.21 -5.35
N PRO A 107 19.05 32.48 -5.34
CA PRO A 107 18.26 33.59 -5.87
C PRO A 107 17.89 33.35 -7.34
N ASN A 108 16.62 33.56 -7.69
CA ASN A 108 16.05 33.38 -9.05
C ASN A 108 16.06 31.94 -9.59
N GLU A 109 16.23 30.95 -8.72
CA GLU A 109 16.15 29.53 -9.09
C GLU A 109 14.75 28.99 -8.84
N THR A 110 14.23 28.21 -9.78
CA THR A 110 12.96 27.49 -9.66
C THR A 110 13.22 26.01 -9.84
N LEU A 111 12.99 25.24 -8.78
CA LEU A 111 13.11 23.77 -8.77
C LEU A 111 11.75 23.14 -8.50
N GLN A 112 11.57 21.92 -8.98
CA GLN A 112 10.31 21.17 -8.79
C GLN A 112 10.31 20.47 -7.42
N GLY A 113 9.23 20.72 -6.65
CA GLY A 113 9.05 20.10 -5.32
C GLY A 113 9.90 20.75 -4.22
N ASP A 114 9.89 20.12 -3.06
CA ASP A 114 10.68 20.54 -1.89
C ASP A 114 12.08 19.97 -1.97
N ILE A 115 13.08 20.81 -1.84
CA ILE A 115 14.48 20.37 -1.79
C ILE A 115 14.81 20.01 -0.35
N LEU A 116 15.04 18.72 -0.09
CA LEU A 116 15.33 18.19 1.24
C LEU A 116 16.80 18.33 1.59
N ARG A 117 17.67 18.01 0.63
CA ARG A 117 19.14 18.04 0.79
C ARG A 117 19.78 18.56 -0.49
N ARG A 118 20.82 19.37 -0.34
CA ARG A 118 21.52 19.96 -1.49
C ARG A 118 23.00 20.17 -1.21
N LEU A 119 23.82 20.02 -2.23
CA LEU A 119 25.25 20.32 -2.19
C LEU A 119 25.46 21.83 -2.04
N ILE A 120 26.35 22.27 -1.12
CA ILE A 120 26.71 23.68 -0.97
C ILE A 120 27.54 24.16 -2.16
N PRO A 121 27.41 25.45 -2.54
CA PRO A 121 28.23 26.05 -3.60
C PRO A 121 29.74 25.93 -3.34
N SER A 122 30.54 25.88 -4.40
CA SER A 122 31.98 26.00 -4.28
C SER A 122 32.36 27.33 -3.64
N GLY A 123 33.43 27.33 -2.85
CA GLY A 123 33.90 28.54 -2.18
C GLY A 123 34.54 28.32 -0.84
N GLU A 124 34.88 29.41 -0.17
CA GLU A 124 35.45 29.40 1.18
C GLU A 124 34.34 29.54 2.22
N TYR A 125 34.40 28.71 3.26
CA TYR A 125 33.45 28.65 4.35
C TYR A 125 34.12 28.74 5.71
N GLU A 126 33.45 29.35 6.65
CA GLU A 126 33.68 29.15 8.08
C GLU A 126 32.67 28.12 8.58
N TRP A 127 33.12 27.00 9.12
CA TRP A 127 32.21 26.11 9.83
C TRP A 127 32.12 26.51 11.30
N VAL A 128 30.89 26.40 11.86
CA VAL A 128 30.62 26.69 13.26
C VAL A 128 29.89 25.47 13.83
N LEU A 129 30.56 24.79 14.78
CA LEU A 129 29.94 23.78 15.62
C LEU A 129 29.47 24.47 16.90
N SER A 130 28.15 24.54 17.12
CA SER A 130 27.53 25.11 18.31
C SER A 130 26.89 23.98 19.12
N VAL A 131 27.16 23.96 20.42
CA VAL A 131 26.67 23.00 21.38
C VAL A 131 25.98 23.74 22.51
N ARG A 132 24.67 23.50 22.71
CA ARG A 132 23.86 24.09 23.79
C ARG A 132 23.40 22.98 24.73
N ALA A 133 23.74 23.10 26.02
CA ALA A 133 23.35 22.12 27.05
C ALA A 133 21.81 22.00 27.16
N GLN A 134 21.32 20.83 27.53
CA GLN A 134 19.89 20.59 27.75
C GLN A 134 19.39 21.04 29.13
N ASP A 135 20.27 21.02 30.12
CA ASP A 135 19.98 21.22 31.55
C ASP A 135 20.21 22.64 32.03
N ASP A 136 21.01 23.39 31.29
CA ASP A 136 21.26 24.83 31.54
C ASP A 136 21.44 25.53 30.18
N ASP A 137 21.59 26.87 30.19
CA ASP A 137 21.73 27.71 28.98
C ASP A 137 23.20 27.80 28.52
N GLU A 138 24.13 26.97 29.05
CA GLU A 138 25.51 26.98 28.60
C GLU A 138 25.60 26.65 27.11
N THR A 139 26.25 27.52 26.36
CA THR A 139 26.50 27.36 24.92
C THR A 139 28.01 27.48 24.64
N MET A 140 28.55 26.54 23.90
CA MET A 140 29.93 26.58 23.43
C MET A 140 29.98 26.49 21.91
N GLU A 141 30.86 27.24 21.31
CA GLU A 141 31.11 27.22 19.86
C GLU A 141 32.57 26.99 19.56
N GLN A 142 32.79 26.19 18.49
CA GLN A 142 34.08 26.07 17.86
C GLN A 142 33.96 26.37 16.38
N ARG A 143 34.97 27.08 15.85
CA ARG A 143 34.98 27.57 14.46
C ARG A 143 36.25 27.10 13.76
N GLY A 144 36.12 26.92 12.44
CA GLY A 144 37.26 26.61 11.59
C GLY A 144 36.94 26.94 10.14
N LYS A 145 37.86 26.56 9.25
CA LYS A 145 37.74 26.84 7.81
C LYS A 145 37.47 25.58 7.05
N LEU A 146 36.73 25.69 5.94
CA LEU A 146 36.55 24.66 4.95
C LEU A 146 36.50 25.30 3.56
N THR A 147 37.24 24.77 2.61
CA THR A 147 37.14 25.12 1.20
C THR A 147 36.40 24.00 0.45
N VAL A 148 35.33 24.35 -0.28
CA VAL A 148 34.64 23.44 -1.16
C VAL A 148 35.03 23.76 -2.60
N MET A 149 35.61 22.76 -3.27
CA MET A 149 36.07 22.88 -4.66
C MET A 149 35.06 22.23 -5.60
N GLY A 150 34.96 22.74 -6.83
CA GLY A 150 34.12 22.24 -7.91
C GLY A 150 33.74 23.34 -8.88
N ASP A 151 33.51 23.02 -10.14
CA ASP A 151 33.21 24.01 -11.18
C ASP A 151 31.72 24.35 -11.25
N GLU A 152 30.84 23.36 -11.23
CA GLU A 152 29.39 23.50 -11.24
C GLU A 152 28.75 22.66 -10.14
N ILE A 153 27.68 23.22 -9.53
CA ILE A 153 26.87 22.47 -8.56
C ILE A 153 25.83 21.70 -9.34
N PRO A 154 25.87 20.34 -9.32
CA PRO A 154 24.80 19.61 -9.94
C PRO A 154 23.47 19.91 -9.22
N LEU A 155 22.42 20.11 -10.00
CA LEU A 155 21.08 20.29 -9.42
C LEU A 155 20.67 19.03 -8.65
N PRO A 156 19.89 19.16 -7.57
CA PRO A 156 19.28 18.00 -6.93
C PRO A 156 18.34 17.29 -7.93
N PRO A 157 18.04 15.99 -7.73
CA PRO A 157 17.14 15.27 -8.63
C PRO A 157 15.79 15.97 -8.71
N GLN A 158 15.28 16.16 -9.95
CA GLN A 158 14.00 16.80 -10.18
C GLN A 158 12.98 15.76 -10.65
N MET A 159 11.82 15.76 -10.03
CA MET A 159 10.65 15.02 -10.49
C MET A 159 9.81 15.92 -11.38
N ILE A 160 10.12 15.94 -12.70
CA ILE A 160 9.47 16.84 -13.68
C ILE A 160 7.98 16.57 -13.75
N GLU A 161 7.59 15.29 -13.78
CA GLU A 161 6.21 14.84 -13.68
C GLU A 161 5.98 14.13 -12.35
N PHE A 162 4.88 14.43 -11.68
CA PHE A 162 4.37 13.66 -10.55
C PHE A 162 2.84 13.75 -10.61
N THR A 163 2.21 12.64 -10.97
CA THR A 163 0.75 12.55 -11.10
C THR A 163 0.21 11.37 -10.30
N VAL A 164 -0.95 11.57 -9.71
CA VAL A 164 -1.70 10.57 -8.95
C VAL A 164 -3.13 10.55 -9.49
N SER A 165 -3.59 9.42 -9.99
CA SER A 165 -4.91 9.30 -10.59
C SER A 165 -5.51 7.90 -10.39
N PRO A 166 -6.78 7.80 -9.96
CA PRO A 166 -7.69 8.87 -9.58
C PRO A 166 -7.31 9.47 -8.19
N PRO A 167 -7.80 10.68 -7.84
CA PRO A 167 -7.55 11.29 -6.53
C PRO A 167 -8.45 10.72 -5.41
N ILE A 168 -9.53 10.04 -5.77
CA ILE A 168 -10.39 9.25 -4.88
C ILE A 168 -10.28 7.80 -5.34
N PHE A 169 -10.01 6.91 -4.42
CA PHE A 169 -9.63 5.53 -4.65
C PHE A 169 -10.48 4.64 -3.73
N THR A 170 -11.05 3.59 -4.29
CA THR A 170 -12.01 2.68 -3.61
C THR A 170 -11.50 1.24 -3.66
N PRO A 171 -10.50 0.85 -2.82
CA PRO A 171 -9.87 -0.47 -2.87
C PRO A 171 -10.80 -1.56 -2.34
N ASN A 172 -11.78 -1.98 -3.15
CA ASN A 172 -12.78 -2.98 -2.79
C ASN A 172 -12.98 -4.06 -3.85
N GLN A 173 -12.13 -4.08 -4.89
CA GLN A 173 -12.14 -5.04 -6.00
C GLN A 173 -13.51 -5.14 -6.70
N ASP A 174 -14.25 -4.05 -6.79
CA ASP A 174 -15.52 -4.02 -7.53
C ASP A 174 -15.33 -3.61 -9.01
N GLY A 175 -14.10 -3.35 -9.44
CA GLY A 175 -13.72 -2.96 -10.80
C GLY A 175 -13.90 -1.47 -11.08
N ILE A 176 -14.12 -0.63 -10.04
CA ILE A 176 -14.33 0.81 -10.17
C ILE A 176 -13.39 1.54 -9.24
N ASP A 177 -12.44 2.31 -9.79
CA ASP A 177 -11.46 3.07 -9.03
C ASP A 177 -10.69 2.26 -7.96
N ASP A 178 -10.52 0.94 -8.19
CA ASP A 178 -9.82 0.01 -7.30
C ASP A 178 -8.31 0.23 -7.24
N ARG A 179 -7.77 1.05 -8.15
CA ARG A 179 -6.33 1.20 -8.34
C ARG A 179 -5.95 2.67 -8.55
N VAL A 180 -4.81 3.06 -7.99
CA VAL A 180 -4.22 4.38 -8.18
C VAL A 180 -2.95 4.24 -8.99
N LEU A 181 -2.88 4.93 -10.12
CA LEU A 181 -1.68 5.05 -10.91
C LEU A 181 -0.89 6.29 -10.50
N ILE A 182 0.36 6.08 -10.09
CA ILE A 182 1.28 7.14 -9.72
C ILE A 182 2.41 7.14 -10.74
N ASN A 183 2.59 8.27 -11.46
CA ASN A 183 3.68 8.43 -12.39
C ASN A 183 4.66 9.48 -11.89
N VAL A 184 5.94 9.14 -11.95
CA VAL A 184 7.06 10.02 -11.61
C VAL A 184 8.02 10.05 -12.78
N TYR A 185 8.45 11.24 -13.22
CA TYR A 185 9.51 11.39 -14.21
C TYR A 185 10.75 12.02 -13.54
N LEU A 186 11.84 11.25 -13.46
CA LEU A 186 13.14 11.69 -12.96
C LEU A 186 13.96 12.30 -14.11
N ASP A 187 14.56 13.47 -13.86
CA ASP A 187 15.45 14.13 -14.81
C ASP A 187 16.85 13.48 -14.88
N LYS A 188 17.26 12.80 -13.81
CA LYS A 188 18.54 12.11 -13.69
C LYS A 188 18.43 10.85 -12.83
N ASP A 189 19.47 10.04 -12.83
CA ASP A 189 19.56 8.85 -11.99
C ASP A 189 19.48 9.22 -10.50
N ALA A 190 18.53 8.60 -9.80
CA ALA A 190 18.29 8.81 -8.36
C ALA A 190 17.51 7.64 -7.78
N THR A 191 17.79 7.23 -6.56
CA THR A 191 16.91 6.31 -5.82
C THR A 191 15.55 6.99 -5.64
N LEU A 192 14.48 6.30 -6.01
CA LEU A 192 13.11 6.80 -5.91
C LEU A 192 12.31 5.94 -4.95
N ASP A 193 11.83 6.55 -3.88
CA ASP A 193 10.92 5.95 -2.91
C ASP A 193 9.54 6.61 -3.01
N VAL A 194 8.49 5.78 -3.15
CA VAL A 194 7.10 6.25 -3.16
C VAL A 194 6.35 5.55 -2.02
N TYR A 195 5.62 6.34 -1.23
CA TYR A 195 4.90 5.84 -0.07
C TYR A 195 3.71 6.73 0.28
N LEU A 196 2.73 6.15 1.00
CA LEU A 196 1.67 6.92 1.63
C LEU A 196 2.08 7.34 3.04
N ILE A 197 1.57 8.48 3.48
CA ILE A 197 1.58 8.91 4.88
C ILE A 197 0.13 9.01 5.35
N ASP A 198 -0.18 8.31 6.44
CA ASP A 198 -1.46 8.39 7.10
C ASP A 198 -1.58 9.65 8.00
N GLN A 199 -2.74 9.83 8.62
CA GLN A 199 -3.01 10.95 9.53
C GLN A 199 -2.13 10.94 10.80
N ASN A 200 -1.53 9.79 11.14
CA ASN A 200 -0.64 9.60 12.29
C ASN A 200 0.84 9.77 11.92
N GLY A 201 1.14 10.02 10.64
CA GLY A 201 2.50 10.12 10.13
C GLY A 201 3.16 8.76 9.86
N GLN A 202 2.40 7.66 9.86
CA GLN A 202 2.91 6.34 9.52
C GLN A 202 3.14 6.24 8.00
N ARG A 203 4.29 5.69 7.61
CA ARG A 203 4.64 5.46 6.21
C ARG A 203 4.20 4.05 5.78
N LEU A 204 3.47 3.98 4.68
CA LEU A 204 3.05 2.75 4.02
C LEU A 204 3.72 2.72 2.64
N PRO A 205 4.69 1.80 2.40
CA PRO A 205 5.41 1.77 1.14
C PRO A 205 4.48 1.33 -0.01
N ILE A 206 4.69 1.92 -1.19
CA ILE A 206 4.01 1.54 -2.43
C ILE A 206 5.01 0.81 -3.31
N SER A 207 4.65 -0.41 -3.72
CA SER A 207 5.47 -1.22 -4.59
C SER A 207 5.50 -0.65 -6.01
N ARG A 208 6.68 -0.67 -6.62
CA ARG A 208 6.83 -0.29 -8.02
C ARG A 208 6.21 -1.38 -8.91
N ARG A 209 5.57 -0.96 -9.99
CA ARG A 209 5.15 -1.88 -11.05
C ARG A 209 6.38 -2.46 -11.74
N GLU A 210 6.32 -3.72 -12.14
CA GLU A 210 7.37 -4.32 -12.98
C GLU A 210 7.46 -3.59 -14.32
N GLU A 211 8.64 -3.03 -14.60
CA GLU A 211 8.96 -2.31 -15.83
C GLU A 211 10.30 -2.78 -16.37
N SER A 212 10.55 -2.52 -17.65
CA SER A 212 11.83 -2.81 -18.30
C SER A 212 12.98 -1.90 -17.81
N ARG A 213 12.65 -0.77 -17.17
CA ARG A 213 13.61 0.20 -16.64
C ARG A 213 14.08 -0.21 -15.26
N LEU A 214 15.38 -0.07 -14.98
CA LEU A 214 15.93 -0.34 -13.65
C LEU A 214 15.44 0.70 -12.63
N SER A 215 15.37 0.27 -11.37
CA SER A 215 15.07 1.18 -10.28
C SER A 215 16.17 2.24 -10.19
N GLY A 216 15.78 3.51 -10.18
CA GLY A 216 16.69 4.64 -10.05
C GLY A 216 17.27 5.19 -11.35
N GLU A 217 16.97 4.63 -12.53
CA GLU A 217 17.32 5.26 -13.81
C GLU A 217 16.50 6.52 -14.08
N ALA A 218 17.11 7.50 -14.74
CA ALA A 218 16.39 8.67 -15.24
C ALA A 218 15.22 8.29 -16.17
N GLY A 219 14.12 9.03 -16.11
CA GLY A 219 12.94 8.83 -16.92
C GLY A 219 11.68 8.50 -16.13
N ARG A 220 10.69 7.92 -16.82
CA ARG A 220 9.36 7.65 -16.22
C ARG A 220 9.40 6.37 -15.40
N HIS A 221 8.81 6.45 -14.20
CA HIS A 221 8.51 5.35 -13.29
C HIS A 221 7.01 5.35 -12.98
N SER A 222 6.39 4.18 -13.01
CA SER A 222 4.98 4.00 -12.70
C SER A 222 4.81 3.09 -11.49
N PHE A 223 3.88 3.46 -10.61
CA PHE A 223 3.47 2.69 -9.45
C PHE A 223 1.97 2.46 -9.57
N ASP A 224 1.55 1.24 -9.31
CA ASP A 224 0.17 0.79 -9.39
C ASP A 224 -0.22 0.28 -8.00
N TYR A 225 -1.04 1.05 -7.30
CA TYR A 225 -1.38 0.78 -5.90
C TYR A 225 -2.86 0.41 -5.77
N GLU A 226 -3.12 -0.75 -5.21
CA GLU A 226 -4.45 -1.36 -5.01
C GLU A 226 -4.83 -1.51 -3.53
N GLY A 227 -4.08 -0.90 -2.63
CA GLY A 227 -4.34 -0.98 -1.19
C GLY A 227 -3.93 -2.30 -0.52
N GLY A 228 -3.31 -3.23 -1.27
CA GLY A 228 -2.91 -4.56 -0.78
C GLY A 228 -3.98 -5.63 -0.98
N VAL A 229 -5.15 -5.30 -1.53
CA VAL A 229 -6.27 -6.27 -1.69
C VAL A 229 -5.93 -7.41 -2.66
N ASP A 230 -5.11 -7.16 -3.66
CA ASP A 230 -4.67 -8.19 -4.63
C ASP A 230 -3.76 -9.26 -4.00
N ILE A 231 -3.07 -8.92 -2.91
CA ILE A 231 -2.23 -9.85 -2.14
C ILE A 231 -2.91 -10.36 -0.88
N ASP A 232 -4.23 -10.29 -0.83
CA ASP A 232 -5.07 -10.79 0.25
C ASP A 232 -4.97 -10.01 1.57
N ALA A 233 -4.44 -8.77 1.55
CA ALA A 233 -4.41 -7.87 2.70
C ALA A 233 -5.68 -6.99 2.77
N ASP A 234 -6.03 -6.54 3.96
CA ASP A 234 -7.04 -5.49 4.10
C ASP A 234 -6.40 -4.14 3.74
N PRO A 235 -7.09 -3.28 2.96
CA PRO A 235 -6.57 -1.96 2.61
C PRO A 235 -6.48 -1.04 3.84
N PRO A 236 -5.73 0.08 3.74
CA PRO A 236 -5.76 1.11 4.77
C PRO A 236 -7.17 1.65 4.99
N ASP A 237 -7.45 2.12 6.21
CA ASP A 237 -8.75 2.69 6.59
C ASP A 237 -9.16 3.86 5.68
N ASP A 238 -10.46 4.08 5.56
CA ASP A 238 -10.99 5.24 4.85
C ASP A 238 -10.46 6.55 5.44
N GLY A 239 -10.04 7.47 4.58
CA GLY A 239 -9.48 8.74 5.01
C GLY A 239 -8.64 9.46 3.98
N MET A 240 -8.05 10.57 4.40
CA MET A 240 -7.13 11.35 3.58
C MET A 240 -5.68 10.92 3.86
N TYR A 241 -4.94 10.68 2.79
CA TYR A 241 -3.54 10.28 2.80
C TYR A 241 -2.72 11.24 1.95
N THR A 242 -1.42 11.34 2.27
CA THR A 242 -0.47 12.04 1.42
C THR A 242 0.42 11.02 0.73
N ILE A 243 0.42 11.01 -0.60
CA ILE A 243 1.41 10.27 -1.38
C ILE A 243 2.66 11.13 -1.49
N VAL A 244 3.79 10.56 -1.11
CA VAL A 244 5.10 11.20 -1.17
C VAL A 244 5.98 10.44 -2.15
N ALA A 245 6.59 11.16 -3.08
CA ALA A 245 7.70 10.67 -3.89
C ALA A 245 8.97 11.39 -3.42
N GLU A 246 9.98 10.63 -3.01
CA GLU A 246 11.29 11.13 -2.58
C GLU A 246 12.37 10.57 -3.50
N ALA A 247 13.15 11.47 -4.11
CA ALA A 247 14.27 11.12 -4.98
C ALA A 247 15.60 11.52 -4.32
N ARG A 248 16.60 10.61 -4.35
CA ARG A 248 17.94 10.83 -3.79
C ARG A 248 18.99 10.39 -4.80
N ASP A 249 19.88 11.32 -5.18
CA ASP A 249 20.99 11.01 -6.09
C ASP A 249 22.19 10.37 -5.35
N PRO A 250 23.18 9.81 -6.07
CA PRO A 250 24.35 9.16 -5.48
C PRO A 250 25.22 10.10 -4.62
N ILE A 251 25.17 11.42 -4.87
CA ILE A 251 25.90 12.42 -4.08
C ILE A 251 25.21 12.66 -2.73
N GLY A 252 23.91 12.30 -2.62
CA GLY A 252 23.10 12.45 -1.42
C GLY A 252 22.17 13.68 -1.43
N GLN A 253 22.08 14.40 -2.55
CA GLN A 253 21.06 15.43 -2.72
C GLN A 253 19.68 14.77 -2.81
N ALA A 254 18.65 15.41 -2.27
CA ALA A 254 17.32 14.84 -2.25
C ALA A 254 16.24 15.91 -2.46
N SER A 255 15.18 15.49 -3.18
CA SER A 255 13.96 16.27 -3.34
C SER A 255 12.73 15.41 -3.08
N LYS A 256 11.60 16.03 -2.77
CA LYS A 256 10.31 15.35 -2.62
C LYS A 256 9.19 16.11 -3.31
N ARG A 257 8.16 15.35 -3.72
CA ARG A 257 6.86 15.86 -4.15
C ARG A 257 5.76 15.15 -3.39
N GLU A 258 4.66 15.86 -3.18
CA GLU A 258 3.51 15.37 -2.42
C GLU A 258 2.22 15.57 -3.23
N ALA A 259 1.29 14.63 -3.08
CA ALA A 259 -0.07 14.71 -3.61
C ALA A 259 -1.06 14.11 -2.60
N GLN A 260 -2.30 14.61 -2.62
CA GLN A 260 -3.36 14.08 -1.77
C GLN A 260 -4.06 12.91 -2.44
N LEU A 261 -4.40 11.89 -1.67
CA LEU A 261 -5.21 10.75 -2.03
C LEU A 261 -6.30 10.55 -0.99
N THR A 262 -7.53 10.33 -1.41
CA THR A 262 -8.62 9.93 -0.52
C THR A 262 -8.93 8.46 -0.73
N ILE A 263 -8.85 7.65 0.32
CA ILE A 263 -9.35 6.27 0.34
C ILE A 263 -10.79 6.34 0.87
N LYS A 264 -11.70 5.70 0.14
CA LYS A 264 -13.12 5.70 0.46
C LYS A 264 -13.74 4.34 0.13
N ASP A 265 -14.66 3.89 0.97
CA ASP A 265 -15.39 2.62 0.80
C ASP A 265 -14.44 1.42 0.57
N GLY A 266 -13.24 1.48 1.18
CA GLY A 266 -12.23 0.44 1.09
C GLY A 266 -12.62 -0.79 1.91
N GLY A 267 -12.15 -1.96 1.46
CA GLY A 267 -12.37 -3.21 2.19
C GLY A 267 -12.29 -4.42 1.29
N LYS A 268 -11.73 -5.51 1.81
CA LYS A 268 -11.66 -6.75 1.06
C LYS A 268 -13.05 -7.37 0.94
N PRO A 269 -13.57 -7.62 -0.29
CA PRO A 269 -14.86 -8.28 -0.48
C PRO A 269 -14.76 -9.76 -0.09
N ARG A 270 -15.79 -10.25 0.63
CA ARG A 270 -15.84 -11.64 1.11
C ARG A 270 -17.25 -12.18 0.98
N ALA A 271 -17.42 -13.19 0.13
CA ALA A 271 -18.71 -13.85 -0.05
C ALA A 271 -18.55 -15.35 -0.19
N GLU A 272 -19.61 -16.10 0.12
CA GLU A 272 -19.64 -17.54 -0.01
C GLU A 272 -21.03 -18.06 -0.37
N ILE A 273 -21.06 -19.26 -0.95
CA ILE A 273 -22.30 -20.05 -1.10
C ILE A 273 -22.56 -20.75 0.23
N VAL A 274 -23.65 -20.37 0.90
CA VAL A 274 -23.97 -20.91 2.24
C VAL A 274 -24.87 -22.13 2.16
N GLY A 275 -24.70 -23.04 3.11
CA GLY A 275 -25.59 -24.20 3.27
C GLY A 275 -27.01 -23.76 3.60
N GLN A 276 -28.00 -24.45 3.00
CA GLN A 276 -29.40 -24.28 3.36
C GLN A 276 -29.65 -24.86 4.77
N PRO A 277 -30.67 -24.37 5.51
CA PRO A 277 -30.96 -24.82 6.87
C PRO A 277 -31.12 -26.36 7.00
N ASN A 278 -31.51 -27.04 5.93
CA ASN A 278 -31.71 -28.50 5.90
C ASN A 278 -30.58 -29.28 5.19
N GLY A 279 -29.41 -28.70 4.98
CA GLY A 279 -28.18 -29.40 4.65
C GLY A 279 -27.76 -29.40 3.19
N ALA A 280 -28.60 -29.08 2.21
CA ALA A 280 -28.18 -28.94 0.81
C ALA A 280 -27.59 -27.53 0.56
N THR A 281 -26.35 -27.46 0.03
CA THR A 281 -25.75 -26.18 -0.34
C THR A 281 -26.30 -25.68 -1.67
N VAL A 282 -26.52 -26.59 -2.62
CA VAL A 282 -27.17 -26.34 -3.91
C VAL A 282 -28.29 -27.33 -4.11
N VAL A 283 -29.47 -26.86 -4.39
CA VAL A 283 -30.65 -27.69 -4.75
C VAL A 283 -30.70 -27.77 -6.26
N PHE A 284 -30.75 -28.99 -6.79
CA PHE A 284 -31.02 -29.26 -8.20
C PHE A 284 -32.34 -30.03 -8.34
N VAL A 285 -33.20 -29.58 -9.23
CA VAL A 285 -34.48 -30.20 -9.57
C VAL A 285 -34.70 -30.13 -11.07
N THR A 286 -35.69 -30.88 -11.59
CA THR A 286 -36.06 -30.89 -12.99
C THR A 286 -37.41 -30.16 -13.20
N ALA A 287 -37.55 -29.51 -14.36
CA ALA A 287 -38.82 -28.95 -14.80
C ALA A 287 -39.01 -29.11 -16.31
N PRO A 288 -40.24 -29.19 -16.81
CA PRO A 288 -40.46 -29.24 -18.25
C PRO A 288 -40.09 -27.89 -18.88
N TYR A 289 -39.54 -27.93 -20.10
CA TYR A 289 -39.20 -26.74 -20.87
C TYR A 289 -40.43 -26.22 -21.60
N ASP A 290 -40.56 -24.87 -21.62
CA ASP A 290 -41.52 -24.12 -22.45
C ASP A 290 -40.75 -23.09 -23.28
N ALA A 291 -41.22 -22.84 -24.50
CA ALA A 291 -40.53 -21.93 -25.43
C ALA A 291 -40.53 -20.46 -24.94
N SER A 292 -41.41 -20.08 -24.03
CA SER A 292 -41.41 -18.75 -23.41
C SER A 292 -40.13 -18.46 -22.59
N TYR A 293 -39.43 -19.48 -22.16
CA TYR A 293 -38.14 -19.35 -21.44
C TYR A 293 -36.96 -19.05 -22.33
N ALA A 294 -37.08 -19.17 -23.65
CA ALA A 294 -35.98 -19.01 -24.58
C ALA A 294 -35.38 -17.60 -24.48
N SER A 295 -34.12 -17.52 -24.06
CA SER A 295 -33.32 -16.29 -23.97
C SER A 295 -32.44 -16.10 -25.18
N SER A 296 -32.20 -14.86 -25.58
CA SER A 296 -31.37 -14.49 -26.70
C SER A 296 -30.47 -13.27 -26.35
N MET A 297 -29.58 -12.89 -27.26
CA MET A 297 -28.70 -11.71 -27.09
C MET A 297 -29.48 -10.40 -26.83
N ASN A 298 -30.70 -10.29 -27.35
CA ASN A 298 -31.50 -9.06 -27.28
C ASN A 298 -32.65 -9.10 -26.26
N ALA A 299 -32.94 -10.28 -25.70
CA ALA A 299 -34.06 -10.45 -24.77
C ALA A 299 -33.85 -11.65 -23.84
N ILE A 300 -34.06 -11.44 -22.58
CA ILE A 300 -34.25 -12.51 -21.60
C ILE A 300 -35.69 -13.05 -21.77
N GLY A 301 -35.84 -14.35 -21.91
CA GLY A 301 -37.14 -15.01 -21.96
C GLY A 301 -37.90 -14.92 -20.63
N ALA A 302 -39.03 -15.61 -20.52
CA ALA A 302 -39.73 -15.71 -19.25
C ALA A 302 -38.79 -16.31 -18.19
N LEU A 303 -38.78 -15.72 -16.99
CA LEU A 303 -37.99 -16.23 -15.86
C LEU A 303 -38.68 -17.47 -15.28
N ILE A 304 -37.90 -18.50 -15.00
CA ILE A 304 -38.40 -19.65 -14.25
C ILE A 304 -38.65 -19.26 -12.79
N PRO A 305 -39.78 -19.68 -12.16
CA PRO A 305 -39.97 -19.43 -10.74
C PRO A 305 -38.92 -20.18 -9.89
N MET A 306 -38.63 -19.61 -8.73
CA MET A 306 -37.78 -20.27 -7.74
C MET A 306 -38.36 -21.61 -7.35
N PRO A 307 -37.57 -22.69 -7.22
CA PRO A 307 -38.05 -24.00 -6.77
C PRO A 307 -38.78 -23.92 -5.41
N ASN A 308 -39.94 -24.53 -5.30
CA ASN A 308 -40.76 -24.53 -4.08
C ASN A 308 -40.15 -25.32 -2.91
N ASN A 309 -39.16 -26.15 -3.17
CA ASN A 309 -38.47 -26.93 -2.15
C ASN A 309 -36.95 -26.58 -2.08
N PRO A 310 -36.62 -25.46 -1.48
CA PRO A 310 -35.22 -25.03 -1.34
C PRO A 310 -34.39 -25.95 -0.41
N ASN A 311 -35.06 -26.94 0.22
CA ASN A 311 -34.45 -27.78 1.27
C ASN A 311 -34.34 -29.25 0.86
N ASP A 312 -34.38 -29.58 -0.44
CA ASP A 312 -34.23 -30.94 -0.87
C ASP A 312 -32.80 -31.45 -0.57
N ALA A 313 -32.69 -32.18 0.53
CA ALA A 313 -31.44 -32.82 0.95
C ALA A 313 -31.19 -34.16 0.22
N ASN A 314 -32.01 -34.47 -0.79
CA ASN A 314 -31.82 -35.73 -1.56
C ASN A 314 -30.56 -35.61 -2.43
N LEU A 315 -29.55 -36.39 -2.13
CA LEU A 315 -28.28 -36.50 -2.86
C LEU A 315 -28.27 -37.59 -3.93
N LEU A 316 -29.42 -38.22 -4.21
CA LEU A 316 -29.51 -39.25 -5.26
C LEU A 316 -29.33 -38.60 -6.65
N PRO A 317 -28.81 -39.38 -7.63
CA PRO A 317 -28.76 -38.94 -9.02
C PRO A 317 -30.14 -38.46 -9.51
N ILE A 318 -30.13 -37.42 -10.33
CA ILE A 318 -31.33 -36.89 -10.97
C ILE A 318 -31.43 -37.51 -12.36
N THR A 319 -32.51 -38.27 -12.62
CA THR A 319 -32.85 -38.72 -13.96
C THR A 319 -33.80 -37.73 -14.61
N MET A 320 -33.42 -37.15 -15.77
CA MET A 320 -34.22 -36.20 -16.49
C MET A 320 -34.30 -36.46 -17.99
N ARG A 321 -35.35 -36.00 -18.66
CA ARG A 321 -35.51 -36.14 -20.10
C ARG A 321 -34.66 -35.14 -20.87
N ILE A 322 -34.12 -35.56 -21.99
CA ILE A 322 -33.47 -34.65 -22.94
C ILE A 322 -34.48 -33.54 -23.36
N GLY A 323 -34.08 -32.28 -23.27
CA GLY A 323 -34.91 -31.12 -23.57
C GLY A 323 -35.60 -30.51 -22.37
N ASP A 324 -35.65 -31.17 -21.21
CA ASP A 324 -36.13 -30.63 -19.96
C ASP A 324 -35.09 -29.65 -19.33
N LEU A 325 -35.51 -28.93 -18.31
CA LEU A 325 -34.72 -27.96 -17.55
C LEU A 325 -34.07 -28.64 -16.34
N LEU A 326 -32.76 -28.49 -16.20
CA LEU A 326 -32.05 -28.64 -14.94
C LEU A 326 -32.11 -27.29 -14.20
N VAL A 327 -32.91 -27.22 -13.14
CA VAL A 327 -33.12 -26.01 -12.33
C VAL A 327 -32.26 -26.13 -11.10
N PHE A 328 -31.59 -25.03 -10.74
CA PHE A 328 -30.83 -24.94 -9.50
C PHE A 328 -31.33 -23.78 -8.62
N SER A 329 -31.04 -23.88 -7.33
CA SER A 329 -31.22 -22.80 -6.35
C SER A 329 -30.15 -22.89 -5.26
N LEU A 330 -29.58 -21.75 -4.87
CA LEU A 330 -28.61 -21.62 -3.80
C LEU A 330 -28.70 -20.25 -3.14
N THR A 331 -28.02 -20.07 -2.02
CA THR A 331 -27.94 -18.78 -1.33
C THR A 331 -26.50 -18.31 -1.27
N VAL A 332 -26.26 -17.05 -1.62
CA VAL A 332 -24.96 -16.37 -1.46
C VAL A 332 -25.07 -15.45 -0.25
N GLU A 333 -24.04 -15.45 0.59
CA GLU A 333 -23.86 -14.53 1.71
C GLU A 333 -22.65 -13.64 1.47
N ASN A 334 -22.85 -12.34 1.55
CA ASN A 334 -21.76 -11.40 1.71
C ASN A 334 -21.42 -11.29 3.20
N TYR A 335 -20.40 -12.00 3.67
CA TYR A 335 -19.96 -11.96 5.07
C TYR A 335 -18.81 -10.95 5.30
N GLY A 336 -18.42 -10.21 4.25
CA GLY A 336 -17.44 -9.12 4.32
C GLY A 336 -18.02 -7.84 4.94
N ILE A 337 -17.17 -6.84 5.04
CA ILE A 337 -17.55 -5.49 5.53
C ILE A 337 -17.89 -4.55 4.38
N THR A 338 -17.55 -4.90 3.14
CA THR A 338 -17.78 -4.10 1.95
C THR A 338 -18.89 -4.72 1.08
N PRO A 339 -19.74 -3.92 0.40
CA PRO A 339 -20.71 -4.42 -0.56
C PRO A 339 -20.02 -5.12 -1.73
N ILE A 340 -20.64 -6.16 -2.29
CA ILE A 340 -20.14 -6.85 -3.49
C ILE A 340 -20.98 -6.47 -4.70
N ARG A 341 -20.31 -6.03 -5.79
CA ARG A 341 -20.96 -5.65 -7.04
C ARG A 341 -21.42 -6.90 -7.80
N THR A 342 -22.65 -6.87 -8.32
CA THR A 342 -23.18 -7.94 -9.15
C THR A 342 -23.84 -7.41 -10.42
N SER A 343 -23.71 -8.15 -11.50
CA SER A 343 -24.31 -7.84 -12.80
C SER A 343 -24.38 -9.10 -13.64
N GLY A 344 -25.39 -9.25 -14.48
CA GLY A 344 -25.53 -10.41 -15.36
C GLY A 344 -26.99 -10.74 -15.63
N PRO A 345 -27.25 -11.90 -16.24
CA PRO A 345 -28.61 -12.39 -16.37
C PRO A 345 -29.25 -12.54 -14.99
N PRO A 346 -30.47 -12.02 -14.79
CA PRO A 346 -31.12 -12.05 -13.48
C PRO A 346 -31.42 -13.49 -13.04
N PRO A 347 -31.58 -13.72 -11.72
CA PRO A 347 -32.11 -15.00 -11.23
C PRO A 347 -33.38 -15.42 -11.94
N GLY A 348 -33.51 -16.69 -12.26
CA GLY A 348 -34.63 -17.23 -13.06
C GLY A 348 -34.36 -17.29 -14.57
N THR A 349 -33.26 -16.73 -15.06
CA THR A 349 -32.87 -16.86 -16.48
C THR A 349 -32.65 -18.32 -16.85
N VAL A 350 -33.14 -18.72 -18.02
CA VAL A 350 -32.99 -20.07 -18.60
C VAL A 350 -31.99 -20.01 -19.75
N TYR A 351 -30.98 -20.84 -19.71
CA TYR A 351 -29.99 -21.02 -20.79
C TYR A 351 -30.31 -22.28 -21.60
N ASP A 352 -30.06 -22.24 -22.91
CA ASP A 352 -29.81 -23.50 -23.61
C ASP A 352 -28.40 -24.01 -23.27
N GLN A 353 -28.22 -25.34 -23.30
CA GLN A 353 -26.94 -25.99 -22.89
C GLN A 353 -25.69 -25.43 -23.59
N ARG A 354 -25.84 -24.97 -24.85
CA ARG A 354 -24.73 -24.37 -25.63
C ARG A 354 -24.58 -22.86 -25.50
N GLN A 355 -25.46 -22.20 -24.77
CA GLN A 355 -25.38 -20.76 -24.53
C GLN A 355 -24.39 -20.45 -23.42
N LEU A 356 -23.68 -19.33 -23.59
CA LEU A 356 -22.84 -18.72 -22.56
C LEU A 356 -23.52 -17.42 -22.10
N ALA A 357 -23.10 -16.85 -20.97
CA ALA A 357 -23.54 -15.52 -20.56
C ALA A 357 -23.30 -14.46 -21.65
N ALA A 358 -22.18 -14.53 -22.36
CA ALA A 358 -21.87 -13.66 -23.49
C ALA A 358 -22.87 -13.79 -24.66
N SER A 359 -23.47 -14.99 -24.86
CA SER A 359 -24.52 -15.20 -25.87
C SER A 359 -25.81 -14.43 -25.56
N LEU A 360 -25.97 -14.00 -24.31
CA LEU A 360 -27.07 -13.17 -23.83
C LEU A 360 -26.67 -11.69 -23.72
N GLY A 361 -25.53 -11.26 -24.31
CA GLY A 361 -25.00 -9.90 -24.20
C GLY A 361 -24.38 -9.55 -22.86
N GLN A 362 -24.18 -10.56 -21.99
CA GLN A 362 -23.63 -10.36 -20.64
C GLN A 362 -22.17 -10.83 -20.61
N TYR A 363 -21.27 -9.91 -20.96
CA TYR A 363 -19.83 -10.15 -20.98
C TYR A 363 -19.24 -10.16 -19.58
N GLU A 364 -18.02 -10.68 -19.46
CA GLU A 364 -17.22 -10.59 -18.25
C GLU A 364 -16.92 -9.12 -17.93
N GLN A 365 -16.96 -8.76 -16.66
CA GLN A 365 -16.70 -7.43 -16.14
C GLN A 365 -15.87 -7.56 -14.88
N SER A 366 -14.69 -6.98 -14.88
CA SER A 366 -13.81 -7.01 -13.73
C SER A 366 -14.51 -6.57 -12.44
N GLY A 367 -14.28 -7.30 -11.36
CA GLY A 367 -14.84 -7.01 -10.05
C GLY A 367 -16.30 -7.40 -9.83
N VAL A 368 -16.99 -7.95 -10.84
CA VAL A 368 -18.38 -8.41 -10.71
C VAL A 368 -18.46 -9.80 -10.10
N TRP A 369 -19.37 -9.97 -9.14
CA TRP A 369 -19.67 -11.27 -8.55
C TRP A 369 -20.86 -11.93 -9.24
N ARG A 370 -20.71 -13.21 -9.59
CA ARG A 370 -21.74 -14.04 -10.24
C ARG A 370 -21.75 -15.45 -9.66
N VAL A 371 -22.92 -16.09 -9.70
CA VAL A 371 -23.03 -17.52 -9.51
C VAL A 371 -22.88 -18.20 -10.86
N GLY A 372 -22.04 -19.22 -10.93
CA GLY A 372 -21.86 -20.04 -12.11
C GLY A 372 -22.30 -21.48 -11.88
N ILE A 373 -22.83 -22.13 -12.91
CA ILE A 373 -23.05 -23.59 -12.96
C ILE A 373 -22.14 -24.17 -14.03
N GLN A 374 -21.57 -25.33 -13.71
CA GLN A 374 -20.72 -26.11 -14.62
C GLN A 374 -21.10 -27.58 -14.52
N CYS A 375 -20.99 -28.32 -15.63
CA CYS A 375 -21.07 -29.76 -15.67
C CYS A 375 -19.77 -30.36 -16.21
N GLU A 376 -19.53 -31.66 -16.01
CA GLU A 376 -18.32 -32.34 -16.50
C GLU A 376 -18.16 -32.24 -18.02
N THR A 377 -19.26 -32.08 -18.75
CA THR A 377 -19.26 -31.92 -20.20
C THR A 377 -19.12 -30.49 -20.69
N SER A 378 -18.95 -29.50 -19.78
CA SER A 378 -18.77 -28.13 -20.15
C SER A 378 -17.40 -27.89 -20.77
N GLU A 379 -17.34 -27.20 -21.92
CA GLU A 379 -16.09 -26.91 -22.65
C GLU A 379 -15.29 -25.76 -22.00
N VAL A 380 -15.98 -24.87 -21.27
CA VAL A 380 -15.39 -23.73 -20.56
C VAL A 380 -15.79 -23.74 -19.10
N SER A 381 -15.02 -23.08 -18.27
CA SER A 381 -15.29 -22.96 -16.83
C SER A 381 -16.54 -22.10 -16.60
N TYR A 382 -17.52 -22.66 -15.89
CA TYR A 382 -18.78 -22.00 -15.50
C TYR A 382 -19.44 -21.26 -16.68
N PRO A 383 -19.90 -21.98 -17.73
CA PRO A 383 -20.46 -21.36 -18.96
C PRO A 383 -21.73 -20.57 -18.67
N TRP A 384 -22.54 -21.00 -17.71
CA TRP A 384 -23.81 -20.38 -17.35
C TRP A 384 -23.62 -19.59 -16.06
N ARG A 385 -23.84 -18.27 -16.14
CA ARG A 385 -23.59 -17.34 -15.02
C ARG A 385 -24.80 -16.45 -14.78
N TRP A 386 -25.17 -16.23 -13.53
CA TRP A 386 -26.27 -15.38 -13.08
C TRP A 386 -25.78 -14.31 -12.14
N ALA A 387 -26.44 -13.14 -12.18
CA ALA A 387 -26.28 -12.11 -11.16
C ALA A 387 -26.72 -12.64 -9.78
N ILE A 388 -26.17 -12.07 -8.72
CA ILE A 388 -26.54 -12.44 -7.35
C ILE A 388 -27.73 -11.60 -6.94
N GLY A 389 -28.83 -12.27 -6.57
CA GLY A 389 -30.03 -11.63 -6.02
C GLY A 389 -30.94 -10.97 -7.04
N SER A 390 -32.12 -10.66 -6.58
CA SER A 390 -33.12 -9.87 -7.29
C SER A 390 -32.98 -8.38 -6.98
N PRO A 391 -33.53 -7.45 -7.78
CA PRO A 391 -33.46 -6.01 -7.53
C PRO A 391 -33.89 -5.58 -6.12
N ASP A 392 -34.82 -6.32 -5.49
CA ASP A 392 -35.34 -6.01 -4.15
C ASP A 392 -34.35 -6.34 -3.03
N GLU A 393 -33.35 -7.19 -3.32
CA GLU A 393 -32.32 -7.63 -2.36
C GLU A 393 -31.04 -6.78 -2.50
N LEU A 394 -30.94 -5.97 -3.54
CA LEU A 394 -29.77 -5.21 -3.92
C LEU A 394 -29.94 -3.71 -3.67
N VAL A 395 -28.79 -3.05 -3.47
CA VAL A 395 -28.72 -1.58 -3.44
C VAL A 395 -28.21 -1.11 -4.79
N ALA A 396 -28.94 -0.16 -5.40
CA ALA A 396 -28.51 0.49 -6.63
C ALA A 396 -27.73 1.77 -6.31
N ILE A 397 -26.53 1.91 -6.87
CA ILE A 397 -25.67 3.09 -6.75
C ILE A 397 -25.42 3.64 -8.15
N THR A 398 -25.76 4.91 -8.38
CA THR A 398 -25.48 5.57 -9.65
C THR A 398 -24.16 6.36 -9.54
N ASP A 399 -23.23 6.08 -10.42
CA ASP A 399 -21.96 6.78 -10.51
C ASP A 399 -22.20 8.17 -11.16
N PRO A 400 -21.89 9.25 -10.43
CA PRO A 400 -22.14 10.61 -10.94
C PRO A 400 -21.23 11.02 -12.11
N THR A 401 -20.18 10.25 -12.40
CA THR A 401 -19.20 10.57 -13.46
C THR A 401 -19.64 10.06 -14.83
N ASN A 402 -20.40 8.97 -14.87
CA ASN A 402 -20.80 8.29 -16.12
C ASN A 402 -22.28 7.94 -16.21
N ASP A 403 -23.09 8.29 -15.20
CA ASP A 403 -24.53 7.99 -15.06
C ASP A 403 -24.86 6.47 -15.08
N ASN A 404 -23.88 5.60 -14.92
CA ASN A 404 -24.11 4.16 -14.82
C ASN A 404 -24.64 3.78 -13.43
N THR A 405 -25.62 2.88 -13.42
CA THR A 405 -26.14 2.33 -12.17
C THR A 405 -25.59 0.94 -11.95
N TYR A 406 -24.94 0.74 -10.82
CA TYR A 406 -24.37 -0.52 -10.37
C TYR A 406 -25.20 -1.10 -9.22
N TYR A 407 -25.27 -2.42 -9.16
CA TYR A 407 -26.06 -3.14 -8.15
C TYR A 407 -25.13 -3.89 -7.21
N TYR A 408 -25.41 -3.79 -5.91
CA TYR A 408 -24.58 -4.35 -4.87
C TYR A 408 -25.40 -5.18 -3.88
N LEU A 409 -24.87 -6.36 -3.51
CA LEU A 409 -25.34 -7.07 -2.32
C LEU A 409 -24.64 -6.46 -1.09
N PRO A 410 -25.37 -5.83 -0.16
CA PRO A 410 -24.76 -5.16 0.98
C PRO A 410 -24.00 -6.12 1.90
N ALA A 411 -23.09 -5.57 2.69
CA ALA A 411 -22.35 -6.29 3.73
C ALA A 411 -23.32 -6.98 4.73
N GLY A 412 -23.04 -8.23 5.08
CA GLY A 412 -23.84 -9.04 5.99
C GLY A 412 -25.21 -9.48 5.45
N LYS A 413 -25.47 -9.33 4.14
CA LYS A 413 -26.74 -9.73 3.52
C LYS A 413 -26.60 -11.02 2.74
N ARG A 414 -27.74 -11.70 2.57
CA ARG A 414 -27.89 -12.92 1.78
C ARG A 414 -28.84 -12.66 0.63
N ALA A 415 -28.58 -13.30 -0.50
CA ALA A 415 -29.49 -13.30 -1.65
C ALA A 415 -29.63 -14.70 -2.21
N VAL A 416 -30.83 -15.01 -2.72
CA VAL A 416 -31.10 -16.31 -3.36
C VAL A 416 -30.84 -16.17 -4.86
N VAL A 417 -30.10 -17.15 -5.39
CA VAL A 417 -29.82 -17.24 -6.83
C VAL A 417 -30.38 -18.56 -7.34
N TRP A 418 -31.15 -18.48 -8.41
CA TRP A 418 -31.72 -19.64 -9.09
C TRP A 418 -31.70 -19.42 -10.59
N GLY A 419 -31.82 -20.48 -11.34
CA GLY A 419 -31.89 -20.45 -12.79
C GLY A 419 -32.00 -21.84 -13.35
N ALA A 420 -31.97 -21.96 -14.66
CA ALA A 420 -32.07 -23.26 -15.29
C ALA A 420 -31.23 -23.38 -16.55
N ILE A 421 -30.88 -24.62 -16.88
CA ILE A 421 -30.22 -24.99 -18.12
C ILE A 421 -31.11 -26.03 -18.83
N ARG A 422 -31.48 -25.75 -20.08
CA ARG A 422 -32.14 -26.73 -20.93
C ARG A 422 -31.12 -27.75 -21.42
N MET A 423 -31.23 -28.99 -20.95
CA MET A 423 -30.28 -30.04 -21.25
C MET A 423 -30.68 -30.78 -22.55
N THR A 424 -29.97 -30.46 -23.64
CA THR A 424 -30.32 -30.96 -24.99
C THR A 424 -29.35 -31.99 -25.53
N ASP A 425 -28.10 -32.00 -25.04
CA ASP A 425 -27.02 -32.78 -25.60
C ASP A 425 -26.69 -33.97 -24.70
N LEU A 426 -26.98 -35.15 -25.17
CA LEU A 426 -26.54 -36.42 -24.53
C LEU A 426 -25.18 -36.81 -25.07
N ILE A 427 -24.20 -36.90 -24.18
CA ILE A 427 -22.88 -37.48 -24.45
C ILE A 427 -22.84 -38.88 -23.77
N PRO A 428 -23.02 -39.97 -24.50
CA PRO A 428 -23.19 -41.32 -23.91
C PRO A 428 -22.01 -41.76 -23.01
N THR A 429 -20.79 -41.32 -23.30
CA THR A 429 -19.58 -41.66 -22.55
C THR A 429 -19.43 -40.86 -21.26
N ALA A 430 -20.22 -39.79 -21.09
CA ALA A 430 -20.29 -38.93 -19.92
C ALA A 430 -21.73 -38.80 -19.39
N ASN A 431 -22.47 -39.86 -19.35
CA ASN A 431 -23.81 -39.93 -18.81
C ASN A 431 -23.93 -41.15 -17.88
N PRO A 432 -24.20 -40.96 -16.57
CA PRO A 432 -24.48 -39.70 -15.92
C PRO A 432 -23.28 -38.77 -15.86
N GLN A 433 -23.52 -37.44 -15.79
CA GLN A 433 -22.51 -36.42 -15.60
C GLN A 433 -22.77 -35.65 -14.28
N ALA A 434 -21.72 -35.16 -13.65
CA ALA A 434 -21.91 -34.33 -12.49
C ALA A 434 -21.98 -32.85 -12.87
N CYS A 435 -22.87 -32.15 -12.21
CA CYS A 435 -22.97 -30.66 -12.27
C CYS A 435 -22.80 -30.08 -10.88
N TRP A 436 -22.25 -28.86 -10.81
CA TRP A 436 -21.97 -28.13 -9.55
C TRP A 436 -22.06 -26.64 -9.74
N ALA A 437 -22.07 -25.90 -8.62
CA ALA A 437 -22.04 -24.45 -8.60
C ALA A 437 -20.66 -23.91 -8.19
N GLY A 438 -20.40 -22.66 -8.56
CA GLY A 438 -19.27 -21.87 -8.09
C GLY A 438 -19.66 -20.40 -7.91
N LEU A 439 -18.95 -19.72 -7.03
CA LEU A 439 -19.05 -18.27 -6.84
C LEU A 439 -17.87 -17.61 -7.52
N ILE A 440 -18.13 -16.78 -8.51
CA ILE A 440 -17.13 -16.18 -9.40
C ILE A 440 -17.01 -14.71 -9.06
N HIS A 441 -15.80 -14.24 -8.78
CA HIS A 441 -15.42 -12.85 -8.76
C HIS A 441 -14.59 -12.61 -10.03
N GLU A 442 -15.20 -11.98 -11.03
CA GLU A 442 -14.66 -11.85 -12.38
C GLU A 442 -13.30 -11.12 -12.37
N ASP A 443 -12.32 -11.69 -13.08
CA ASP A 443 -10.91 -11.24 -13.16
C ASP A 443 -10.12 -11.28 -11.84
N VAL A 444 -10.72 -11.80 -10.75
CA VAL A 444 -10.07 -11.91 -9.45
C VAL A 444 -9.89 -13.37 -9.04
N ASN A 445 -10.98 -14.12 -8.83
CA ASN A 445 -10.91 -15.52 -8.40
C ASN A 445 -12.25 -16.24 -8.57
N VAL A 446 -12.21 -17.58 -8.49
CA VAL A 446 -13.39 -18.43 -8.31
C VAL A 446 -13.40 -18.94 -6.88
N TYR A 447 -14.33 -18.42 -6.09
CA TYR A 447 -14.55 -18.84 -4.71
C TYR A 447 -15.55 -20.00 -4.68
N ASN A 448 -15.47 -20.86 -3.66
CA ASN A 448 -16.38 -21.99 -3.50
C ASN A 448 -16.56 -22.77 -4.82
N SER A 449 -15.49 -23.20 -5.48
CA SER A 449 -15.56 -24.09 -6.64
C SER A 449 -16.14 -25.45 -6.26
N ASP A 450 -16.81 -26.13 -7.20
CA ASP A 450 -17.36 -27.49 -7.07
C ASP A 450 -18.36 -27.68 -5.90
N VAL A 451 -19.19 -26.68 -5.64
CA VAL A 451 -20.17 -26.74 -4.55
C VAL A 451 -21.44 -27.48 -4.98
N GLY A 452 -21.92 -28.34 -4.11
CA GLY A 452 -23.21 -29.04 -4.29
C GLY A 452 -23.23 -30.01 -5.47
N ARG A 453 -22.10 -30.67 -5.75
CA ARG A 453 -21.95 -31.60 -6.86
C ARG A 453 -23.10 -32.61 -6.90
N ARG A 454 -23.76 -32.74 -8.07
CA ARG A 454 -24.92 -33.61 -8.30
C ARG A 454 -24.76 -34.41 -9.61
N GLU A 455 -25.03 -35.72 -9.57
CA GLU A 455 -25.09 -36.55 -10.76
C GLU A 455 -26.41 -36.33 -11.48
N ILE A 456 -26.34 -36.12 -12.79
CA ILE A 456 -27.47 -35.89 -13.68
C ILE A 456 -27.42 -36.94 -14.79
N GLU A 457 -28.46 -37.79 -14.88
CA GLU A 457 -28.62 -38.78 -15.92
C GLU A 457 -29.66 -38.30 -16.94
N LEU A 458 -29.25 -38.13 -18.19
CA LEU A 458 -30.11 -37.78 -19.31
C LEU A 458 -30.68 -39.01 -19.95
N VAL A 459 -32.03 -39.07 -20.09
CA VAL A 459 -32.71 -40.16 -20.80
C VAL A 459 -33.43 -39.60 -22.04
N PRO A 460 -33.58 -40.41 -23.12
CA PRO A 460 -34.33 -39.99 -24.30
C PRO A 460 -35.75 -39.48 -23.94
N SER A 461 -36.21 -38.46 -24.63
CA SER A 461 -37.65 -38.09 -24.63
C SER A 461 -38.42 -39.15 -25.39
N GLU A 462 -39.44 -39.76 -24.77
CA GLU A 462 -40.33 -40.70 -25.44
C GLU A 462 -41.08 -40.06 -26.60
#